data_aa03f48616bccf366d15122eac2d8af8
#
_entry.id   aa03f48616bccf366d15122eac2d8af8
#
_cell.length_a   1.000
_cell.length_b   1.000
_cell.length_c   1.000
_cell.angle_alpha   90.00
_cell.angle_beta   90.00
_cell.angle_gamma   90.00
#
_symmetry.space_group_name_H-M   'P 1'
#
loop_
_entity.id
_entity.type
_entity.pdbx_description
1 polymer ?
#
loop_
_entity_poly.entity_id
_entity_poly.type
_entity_poly.pdbx_seq_one_letter_code
_entity_poly.pdbx_strand_id
1 'polypeptide(L)'
;EEYYLHFAGLKETLDVEQVYERYSELTKLETAQSLKGAPTELWRFACEGFLGNLTRDHQARIAKAEAELQATVDGQTIPYRMLRVAMSNEADRDKRQRLEEARVRLLDEQLNPIYLDAVEVDRREVRRLDAPNYYELYKRFGFRLDEVAEECRALLDETERLWEREGDKVFRTRLGIGLDEARPWDVVRLFRAPELDELYPNDQMLPALESTLADLGIDLRGQENVHLDLDVRPSKSPRAFCAPIDVPGKVMLVIQPIGGKDDWEALFHEAGHTEHYANTGADLPMEARRLGDMAVTEGWAMLMQHLVTEPAWLNRRLDVPRVAELARDGAISLLYFVRRYSAKLLYEIEFFQADEVTPMRSRYAEILGDALKLPVNPESYLDDIDGSFYVTGYLRSWAFEAQLRDFLRSELGSDWFAKRDAGDLLRELWSLGQGPTADELLQDVTGAKLEMAAVADRIREHL
;
A
#
# COMPACT_ATOMS: atom_id res chain seq x y z
N GLU A 1 -0.40 5.87 18.51
CA GLU A 1 -0.73 7.25 18.90
C GLU A 1 0.35 8.23 18.45
N GLU A 2 1.66 8.01 18.72
CA GLU A 2 2.76 8.88 18.32
C GLU A 2 2.76 9.17 16.81
N TYR A 3 2.61 8.15 15.98
CA TYR A 3 2.49 8.30 14.52
C TYR A 3 1.31 9.19 14.13
N TYR A 4 0.14 8.94 14.74
CA TYR A 4 -1.03 9.79 14.50
C TYR A 4 -0.74 11.26 14.83
N LEU A 5 -0.24 11.55 16.02
CA LEU A 5 0.02 12.93 16.45
C LEU A 5 1.01 13.65 15.53
N HIS A 6 2.06 12.95 15.09
CA HIS A 6 3.06 13.50 14.20
C HIS A 6 2.51 13.74 12.78
N PHE A 7 1.97 12.70 12.14
CA PHE A 7 1.49 12.81 10.76
C PHE A 7 0.19 13.61 10.61
N ALA A 8 -0.62 13.70 11.67
CA ALA A 8 -1.74 14.64 11.71
C ALA A 8 -1.30 16.10 11.91
N GLY A 9 -0.01 16.38 12.11
CA GLY A 9 0.52 17.71 12.35
C GLY A 9 0.16 18.30 13.71
N LEU A 10 -0.13 17.44 14.68
CA LEU A 10 -0.45 17.81 16.07
C LEU A 10 0.78 17.81 16.97
N LYS A 11 1.87 17.20 16.52
CA LYS A 11 3.16 17.11 17.22
C LYS A 11 4.29 17.24 16.20
N GLU A 12 5.26 18.11 16.47
CA GLU A 12 6.39 18.36 15.54
C GLU A 12 7.36 17.18 15.48
N THR A 13 7.64 16.55 16.64
CA THR A 13 8.59 15.44 16.75
C THR A 13 7.88 14.09 16.72
N LEU A 14 8.53 13.10 16.12
CA LEU A 14 8.13 11.70 16.20
C LEU A 14 9.02 11.00 17.25
N ASP A 15 8.51 10.86 18.47
CA ASP A 15 9.28 10.37 19.62
C ASP A 15 9.30 8.83 19.69
N VAL A 16 9.72 8.18 18.60
CA VAL A 16 9.82 6.72 18.51
C VAL A 16 10.82 6.16 19.53
N GLU A 17 11.90 6.89 19.82
CA GLU A 17 12.89 6.48 20.81
C GLU A 17 12.27 6.29 22.19
N GLN A 18 11.43 7.20 22.67
CA GLN A 18 10.71 7.07 23.94
C GLN A 18 9.76 5.87 23.96
N VAL A 19 9.17 5.51 22.81
CA VAL A 19 8.33 4.32 22.68
C VAL A 19 9.17 3.05 22.88
N TYR A 20 10.32 2.96 22.21
CA TYR A 20 11.26 1.83 22.38
C TYR A 20 11.79 1.73 23.82
N GLU A 21 12.12 2.86 24.44
CA GLU A 21 12.57 2.88 25.83
C GLU A 21 11.46 2.38 26.80
N ARG A 22 10.26 2.92 26.65
CA ARG A 22 9.10 2.56 27.48
C ARG A 22 8.74 1.08 27.39
N TYR A 23 8.87 0.49 26.22
CA TYR A 23 8.53 -0.90 25.94
C TYR A 23 9.76 -1.76 25.64
N SER A 24 10.91 -1.39 26.21
CA SER A 24 12.20 -2.04 25.93
C SER A 24 12.21 -3.55 26.19
N GLU A 25 11.38 -4.04 27.12
CA GLU A 25 11.25 -5.49 27.36
C GLU A 25 10.68 -6.25 26.15
N LEU A 26 9.77 -5.62 25.36
CA LEU A 26 9.16 -6.25 24.20
C LEU A 26 10.12 -6.35 23.00
N THR A 27 11.20 -5.57 23.01
CA THR A 27 12.17 -5.50 21.90
C THR A 27 13.49 -6.20 22.19
N LYS A 28 13.54 -7.00 23.26
CA LYS A 28 14.70 -7.81 23.62
C LYS A 28 14.74 -9.12 22.84
N LEU A 29 15.94 -9.60 22.57
CA LEU A 29 16.16 -10.92 21.96
C LEU A 29 15.54 -12.05 22.81
N GLU A 30 15.69 -11.97 24.13
CA GLU A 30 15.17 -12.97 25.07
C GLU A 30 13.64 -13.07 24.97
N THR A 31 12.96 -11.94 24.78
CA THR A 31 11.50 -11.91 24.57
C THR A 31 11.12 -12.58 23.25
N ALA A 32 11.78 -12.23 22.15
CA ALA A 32 11.56 -12.87 20.85
C ALA A 32 11.81 -14.39 20.91
N GLN A 33 12.85 -14.83 21.60
CA GLN A 33 13.15 -16.25 21.78
C GLN A 33 12.13 -16.97 22.69
N SER A 34 11.65 -16.32 23.74
CA SER A 34 10.68 -16.89 24.69
C SER A 34 9.30 -17.09 24.09
N LEU A 35 8.93 -16.25 23.09
CA LEU A 35 7.66 -16.35 22.39
C LEU A 35 7.66 -17.34 21.22
N LYS A 36 8.77 -18.01 20.94
CA LYS A 36 8.82 -19.10 19.97
C LYS A 36 7.89 -20.24 20.43
N GLY A 37 6.81 -20.47 19.69
CA GLY A 37 5.74 -21.42 20.04
C GLY A 37 4.49 -20.79 20.67
N ALA A 38 4.47 -19.49 20.91
CA ALA A 38 3.27 -18.69 21.11
C ALA A 38 2.50 -18.54 19.77
N PRO A 39 1.32 -17.88 19.75
CA PRO A 39 0.71 -17.45 18.49
C PRO A 39 1.72 -16.75 17.59
N THR A 40 1.74 -17.13 16.31
CA THR A 40 2.79 -16.70 15.37
C THR A 40 2.89 -15.18 15.26
N GLU A 41 1.77 -14.49 15.35
CA GLU A 41 1.66 -13.04 15.29
C GLU A 41 2.41 -12.35 16.44
N LEU A 42 2.30 -12.88 17.64
CA LEU A 42 3.03 -12.37 18.82
C LEU A 42 4.53 -12.64 18.71
N TRP A 43 4.90 -13.82 18.22
CA TRP A 43 6.30 -14.15 17.99
C TRP A 43 6.90 -13.26 16.90
N ARG A 44 6.19 -13.07 15.77
CA ARG A 44 6.58 -12.16 14.70
C ARG A 44 6.76 -10.74 15.23
N PHE A 45 5.76 -10.22 15.94
CA PHE A 45 5.82 -8.88 16.55
C PHE A 45 7.08 -8.68 17.43
N ALA A 46 7.43 -9.65 18.25
CA ALA A 46 8.61 -9.57 19.11
C ALA A 46 9.92 -9.65 18.30
N CYS A 47 9.99 -10.48 17.24
CA CYS A 47 11.14 -10.55 16.34
C CYS A 47 11.33 -9.23 15.57
N GLU A 48 10.26 -8.70 15.01
CA GLU A 48 10.27 -7.40 14.32
C GLU A 48 10.64 -6.25 15.26
N GLY A 49 10.12 -6.28 16.50
CA GLY A 49 10.47 -5.34 17.55
C GLY A 49 11.96 -5.38 17.92
N PHE A 50 12.54 -6.58 18.02
CA PHE A 50 13.97 -6.76 18.27
C PHE A 50 14.82 -6.18 17.11
N LEU A 51 14.54 -6.54 15.86
CA LEU A 51 15.28 -6.03 14.69
C LEU A 51 15.09 -4.52 14.54
N GLY A 52 13.86 -4.02 14.65
CA GLY A 52 13.54 -2.60 14.56
C GLY A 52 14.23 -1.76 15.64
N ASN A 53 14.38 -2.30 16.86
CA ASN A 53 15.13 -1.62 17.92
C ASN A 53 16.63 -1.50 17.58
N LEU A 54 17.20 -2.47 16.89
CA LEU A 54 18.61 -2.44 16.48
C LEU A 54 18.86 -1.45 15.31
N THR A 55 17.86 -1.24 14.47
CA THR A 55 17.94 -0.35 13.30
C THR A 55 17.28 1.01 13.51
N ARG A 56 16.73 1.29 14.70
CA ARG A 56 16.01 2.54 15.00
C ARG A 56 16.81 3.81 14.72
N ASP A 57 18.12 3.82 15.01
CA ASP A 57 18.97 4.97 14.77
C ASP A 57 19.17 5.24 13.28
N HIS A 58 19.23 4.17 12.46
CA HIS A 58 19.27 4.27 11.00
C HIS A 58 17.94 4.85 10.47
N GLN A 59 16.81 4.37 10.98
CA GLN A 59 15.48 4.90 10.64
C GLN A 59 15.35 6.38 10.97
N ALA A 60 15.82 6.79 12.15
CA ALA A 60 15.83 8.19 12.54
C ALA A 60 16.73 9.05 11.63
N ARG A 61 17.91 8.54 11.24
CA ARG A 61 18.82 9.21 10.29
C ARG A 61 18.20 9.33 8.89
N ILE A 62 17.52 8.29 8.40
CA ILE A 62 16.80 8.32 7.12
C ILE A 62 15.70 9.39 7.16
N ALA A 63 14.83 9.36 8.17
CA ALA A 63 13.73 10.31 8.31
C ALA A 63 14.22 11.76 8.39
N LYS A 64 15.33 12.00 9.13
CA LYS A 64 15.98 13.29 9.22
C LYS A 64 16.55 13.73 7.86
N ALA A 65 17.30 12.86 7.20
CA ALA A 65 17.89 13.17 5.89
C ALA A 65 16.81 13.52 4.86
N GLU A 66 15.74 12.71 4.76
CA GLU A 66 14.62 13.01 3.87
C GLU A 66 13.94 14.36 4.15
N ALA A 67 13.88 14.77 5.43
CA ALA A 67 13.29 16.04 5.82
C ALA A 67 14.19 17.25 5.49
N GLU A 68 15.51 17.08 5.57
CA GLU A 68 16.50 18.15 5.41
C GLU A 68 17.03 18.27 3.96
N LEU A 69 17.05 17.17 3.21
CA LEU A 69 17.56 17.15 1.83
C LEU A 69 16.71 18.00 0.89
N GLN A 70 17.40 18.73 0.01
CA GLN A 70 16.80 19.58 -0.99
C GLN A 70 17.57 19.46 -2.30
N ALA A 71 16.87 19.63 -3.43
CA ALA A 71 17.48 19.75 -4.74
C ALA A 71 17.18 21.10 -5.37
N THR A 72 18.13 21.62 -6.12
CA THR A 72 17.89 22.81 -6.98
C THR A 72 17.71 22.36 -8.41
N VAL A 73 16.52 22.59 -8.96
CA VAL A 73 16.17 22.28 -10.36
C VAL A 73 15.63 23.55 -10.99
N ASP A 74 16.21 23.96 -12.11
CA ASP A 74 15.85 25.17 -12.86
C ASP A 74 15.81 26.44 -11.97
N GLY A 75 16.72 26.54 -11.00
CA GLY A 75 16.82 27.66 -10.08
C GLY A 75 15.81 27.64 -8.91
N GLN A 76 14.98 26.62 -8.82
CA GLN A 76 14.04 26.42 -7.72
C GLN A 76 14.59 25.36 -6.74
N THR A 77 14.59 25.69 -5.45
CA THR A 77 14.93 24.73 -4.40
C THR A 77 13.68 23.98 -3.97
N ILE A 78 13.72 22.65 -4.09
CA ILE A 78 12.60 21.75 -3.82
C ILE A 78 13.02 20.74 -2.74
N PRO A 79 12.27 20.58 -1.64
CA PRO A 79 12.53 19.53 -0.65
C PRO A 79 12.48 18.12 -1.28
N TYR A 80 13.34 17.22 -0.83
CA TYR A 80 13.41 15.86 -1.36
C TYR A 80 12.04 15.16 -1.39
N ARG A 81 11.29 15.22 -0.30
CA ARG A 81 9.94 14.64 -0.18
C ARG A 81 8.93 15.19 -1.20
N MET A 82 9.18 16.40 -1.71
CA MET A 82 8.31 17.04 -2.69
C MET A 82 8.71 16.82 -4.15
N LEU A 83 9.88 16.20 -4.42
CA LEU A 83 10.36 15.99 -5.79
C LEU A 83 9.42 15.08 -6.59
N ARG A 84 8.93 13.98 -6.00
CA ARG A 84 7.95 13.08 -6.66
C ARG A 84 6.63 13.80 -6.94
N VAL A 85 6.13 14.59 -5.98
CA VAL A 85 4.90 15.37 -6.15
C VAL A 85 5.06 16.43 -7.24
N ALA A 86 6.20 17.14 -7.25
CA ALA A 86 6.51 18.10 -8.30
C ALA A 86 6.55 17.42 -9.68
N MET A 87 7.21 16.27 -9.78
CA MET A 87 7.34 15.50 -11.02
C MET A 87 5.99 14.97 -11.52
N SER A 88 5.14 14.45 -10.65
CA SER A 88 3.84 13.90 -11.02
C SER A 88 2.88 14.96 -11.59
N ASN A 89 3.02 16.20 -11.14
CA ASN A 89 2.21 17.33 -11.61
C ASN A 89 2.85 18.15 -12.76
N GLU A 90 4.12 17.89 -13.12
CA GLU A 90 4.83 18.62 -14.16
C GLU A 90 4.46 18.13 -15.57
N ALA A 91 4.08 19.05 -16.44
CA ALA A 91 3.72 18.73 -17.82
C ALA A 91 4.96 18.59 -18.74
N ASP A 92 6.01 19.38 -18.49
CA ASP A 92 7.26 19.37 -19.26
C ASP A 92 8.07 18.09 -18.96
N ARG A 93 8.24 17.25 -19.98
CA ARG A 93 8.96 15.98 -19.87
C ARG A 93 10.44 16.15 -19.49
N ASP A 94 11.11 17.16 -20.07
CA ASP A 94 12.52 17.40 -19.80
C ASP A 94 12.73 17.90 -18.36
N LYS A 95 11.77 18.67 -17.84
CA LYS A 95 11.79 19.08 -16.43
C LYS A 95 11.50 17.91 -15.50
N ARG A 96 10.57 16.99 -15.85
CA ARG A 96 10.37 15.75 -15.10
C ARG A 96 11.67 14.93 -15.01
N GLN A 97 12.39 14.80 -16.12
CA GLN A 97 13.69 14.13 -16.17
C GLN A 97 14.68 14.76 -15.18
N ARG A 98 14.85 16.09 -15.20
CA ARG A 98 15.77 16.80 -14.28
C ARG A 98 15.37 16.63 -12.81
N LEU A 99 14.06 16.62 -12.51
CA LEU A 99 13.54 16.36 -11.17
C LEU A 99 13.91 14.96 -10.71
N GLU A 100 13.74 13.95 -11.58
CA GLU A 100 14.09 12.56 -11.26
C GLU A 100 15.60 12.36 -11.10
N GLU A 101 16.41 12.91 -11.99
CA GLU A 101 17.87 12.87 -11.88
C GLU A 101 18.37 13.48 -10.56
N ALA A 102 17.75 14.58 -10.13
CA ALA A 102 18.06 15.22 -8.86
C ALA A 102 17.66 14.35 -7.67
N ARG A 103 16.47 13.73 -7.72
CA ARG A 103 15.97 12.81 -6.69
C ARG A 103 16.86 11.57 -6.54
N VAL A 104 17.15 10.92 -7.66
CA VAL A 104 17.96 9.69 -7.72
C VAL A 104 19.38 9.93 -7.20
N ARG A 105 19.97 11.08 -7.55
CA ARG A 105 21.30 11.44 -7.03
C ARG A 105 21.28 11.61 -5.51
N LEU A 106 20.30 12.30 -4.93
CA LEU A 106 20.19 12.43 -3.49
C LEU A 106 19.93 11.09 -2.81
N LEU A 107 19.11 10.23 -3.41
CA LEU A 107 18.88 8.88 -2.92
C LEU A 107 20.20 8.09 -2.88
N ASP A 108 20.94 8.07 -3.97
CA ASP A 108 22.16 7.28 -4.10
C ASP A 108 23.29 7.77 -3.19
N GLU A 109 23.50 9.09 -3.14
CA GLU A 109 24.64 9.69 -2.42
C GLU A 109 24.37 9.84 -0.92
N GLN A 110 23.12 10.06 -0.49
CA GLN A 110 22.80 10.46 0.88
C GLN A 110 21.99 9.40 1.64
N LEU A 111 21.07 8.72 1.00
CA LEU A 111 20.14 7.78 1.67
C LEU A 111 20.59 6.32 1.57
N ASN A 112 21.02 5.87 0.38
CA ASN A 112 21.44 4.49 0.19
C ASN A 112 22.58 4.04 1.12
N PRO A 113 23.57 4.88 1.50
CA PRO A 113 24.55 4.47 2.50
C PRO A 113 23.92 4.14 3.86
N ILE A 114 22.86 4.87 4.27
CA ILE A 114 22.19 4.64 5.55
C ILE A 114 21.31 3.39 5.47
N TYR A 115 20.60 3.19 4.35
CA TYR A 115 19.83 1.97 4.09
C TYR A 115 20.73 0.73 4.10
N LEU A 116 21.89 0.82 3.46
CA LEU A 116 22.84 -0.30 3.40
C LEU A 116 23.34 -0.68 4.80
N ASP A 117 23.71 0.32 5.62
CA ASP A 117 24.10 0.10 7.01
C ASP A 117 23.00 -0.63 7.80
N ALA A 118 21.73 -0.21 7.64
CA ALA A 118 20.59 -0.85 8.30
C ALA A 118 20.40 -2.31 7.85
N VAL A 119 20.46 -2.54 6.55
CA VAL A 119 20.32 -3.88 5.95
C VAL A 119 21.42 -4.83 6.46
N GLU A 120 22.66 -4.36 6.57
CA GLU A 120 23.77 -5.19 7.10
C GLU A 120 23.58 -5.53 8.60
N VAL A 121 22.95 -4.64 9.37
CA VAL A 121 22.55 -4.94 10.76
C VAL A 121 21.50 -6.05 10.76
N ASP A 122 20.42 -5.91 10.00
CA ASP A 122 19.34 -6.91 9.95
C ASP A 122 19.86 -8.27 9.49
N ARG A 123 20.69 -8.32 8.44
CA ARG A 123 21.29 -9.57 7.91
C ARG A 123 22.15 -10.29 8.93
N ARG A 124 22.87 -9.55 9.76
CA ARG A 124 23.70 -10.12 10.83
C ARG A 124 22.83 -10.62 11.98
N GLU A 125 21.88 -9.81 12.42
CA GLU A 125 21.13 -10.03 13.65
C GLU A 125 19.97 -11.02 13.51
N VAL A 126 19.43 -11.19 12.30
CA VAL A 126 18.38 -12.20 12.04
C VAL A 126 18.83 -13.62 12.39
N ARG A 127 20.13 -13.90 12.31
CA ARG A 127 20.72 -15.20 12.68
C ARG A 127 20.57 -15.53 14.16
N ARG A 128 20.42 -14.50 15.01
CA ARG A 128 20.15 -14.67 16.45
C ARG A 128 18.71 -15.09 16.74
N LEU A 129 17.83 -14.99 15.74
CA LEU A 129 16.45 -15.48 15.76
C LEU A 129 16.34 -16.92 15.20
N ASP A 130 17.45 -17.66 15.21
CA ASP A 130 17.58 -19.03 14.68
C ASP A 130 17.23 -19.17 13.18
N ALA A 131 17.24 -18.10 12.41
CA ALA A 131 17.00 -18.12 10.97
C ALA A 131 18.27 -17.74 10.20
N PRO A 132 18.61 -18.42 9.08
CA PRO A 132 19.83 -18.14 8.33
C PRO A 132 19.78 -16.75 7.67
N ASN A 133 18.58 -16.29 7.29
CA ASN A 133 18.32 -14.99 6.68
C ASN A 133 16.86 -14.56 6.95
N TYR A 134 16.52 -13.36 6.50
CA TYR A 134 15.20 -12.75 6.69
C TYR A 134 14.08 -13.52 5.97
N TYR A 135 14.34 -14.01 4.75
CA TYR A 135 13.40 -14.83 3.99
C TYR A 135 12.99 -16.11 4.75
N GLU A 136 13.96 -16.84 5.30
CA GLU A 136 13.68 -18.05 6.09
C GLU A 136 12.98 -17.75 7.41
N LEU A 137 13.22 -16.57 8.01
CA LEU A 137 12.48 -16.14 9.20
C LEU A 137 10.99 -15.97 8.89
N TYR A 138 10.65 -15.31 7.77
CA TYR A 138 9.26 -15.09 7.40
C TYR A 138 8.52 -16.36 6.97
N LYS A 139 9.21 -17.30 6.34
CA LYS A 139 8.64 -18.64 6.11
C LYS A 139 8.27 -19.35 7.42
N ARG A 140 9.03 -19.17 8.50
CA ARG A 140 8.68 -19.70 9.82
C ARG A 140 7.49 -19.00 10.46
N PHE A 141 7.22 -17.75 10.11
CA PHE A 141 5.98 -17.07 10.49
C PHE A 141 4.77 -17.50 9.64
N GLY A 142 4.95 -18.46 8.76
CA GLY A 142 3.85 -18.99 7.92
C GLY A 142 3.63 -18.24 6.61
N PHE A 143 4.51 -17.31 6.24
CA PHE A 143 4.43 -16.66 4.93
C PHE A 143 4.73 -17.65 3.81
N ARG A 144 3.78 -17.86 2.90
CA ARG A 144 3.90 -18.76 1.76
C ARG A 144 4.61 -18.10 0.57
N LEU A 145 5.81 -17.56 0.83
CA LEU A 145 6.54 -16.72 -0.12
C LEU A 145 6.78 -17.40 -1.47
N ASP A 146 7.11 -18.71 -1.46
CA ASP A 146 7.38 -19.46 -2.68
C ASP A 146 6.11 -19.63 -3.53
N GLU A 147 4.98 -19.95 -2.89
CA GLU A 147 3.69 -20.12 -3.58
C GLU A 147 3.22 -18.81 -4.19
N VAL A 148 3.26 -17.71 -3.43
CA VAL A 148 2.89 -16.39 -3.94
C VAL A 148 3.83 -15.95 -5.07
N ALA A 149 5.13 -16.26 -4.97
CA ALA A 149 6.08 -15.98 -6.05
C ALA A 149 5.78 -16.75 -7.34
N GLU A 150 5.34 -18.00 -7.25
CA GLU A 150 4.91 -18.79 -8.42
C GLU A 150 3.65 -18.19 -9.06
N GLU A 151 2.66 -17.82 -8.26
CA GLU A 151 1.47 -17.12 -8.75
C GLU A 151 1.82 -15.76 -9.39
N CYS A 152 2.78 -15.02 -8.83
CA CYS A 152 3.27 -13.77 -9.40
C CYS A 152 3.94 -13.98 -10.77
N ARG A 153 4.76 -15.02 -10.93
CA ARG A 153 5.35 -15.36 -12.24
C ARG A 153 4.29 -15.68 -13.26
N ALA A 154 3.31 -16.51 -12.88
CA ALA A 154 2.19 -16.86 -13.76
C ALA A 154 1.39 -15.61 -14.17
N LEU A 155 1.10 -14.70 -13.23
CA LEU A 155 0.40 -13.44 -13.50
C LEU A 155 1.21 -12.52 -14.44
N LEU A 156 2.52 -12.41 -14.25
CA LEU A 156 3.39 -11.62 -15.12
C LEU A 156 3.38 -12.15 -16.55
N ASP A 157 3.49 -13.47 -16.71
CA ASP A 157 3.44 -14.13 -18.03
C ASP A 157 2.08 -13.95 -18.70
N GLU A 158 0.99 -14.19 -17.97
CA GLU A 158 -0.38 -14.10 -18.46
C GLU A 158 -0.77 -12.69 -18.90
N THR A 159 -0.28 -11.68 -18.19
CA THR A 159 -0.61 -10.27 -18.44
C THR A 159 0.41 -9.53 -19.30
N GLU A 160 1.49 -10.18 -19.75
CA GLU A 160 2.58 -9.52 -20.49
C GLU A 160 2.07 -8.83 -21.76
N ARG A 161 1.43 -9.57 -22.66
CA ARG A 161 0.89 -9.02 -23.90
C ARG A 161 -0.20 -7.99 -23.69
N LEU A 162 -0.97 -8.15 -22.62
CA LEU A 162 -1.98 -7.17 -22.24
C LEU A 162 -1.32 -5.85 -21.85
N TRP A 163 -0.27 -5.90 -21.00
CA TRP A 163 0.47 -4.73 -20.58
C TRP A 163 1.19 -4.05 -21.76
N GLU A 164 1.88 -4.80 -22.61
CA GLU A 164 2.55 -4.25 -23.79
C GLU A 164 1.56 -3.48 -24.69
N ARG A 165 0.37 -4.02 -24.94
CA ARG A 165 -0.66 -3.39 -25.77
C ARG A 165 -1.31 -2.18 -25.10
N GLU A 166 -1.83 -2.37 -23.89
CA GLU A 166 -2.63 -1.34 -23.22
C GLU A 166 -1.75 -0.29 -22.55
N GLY A 167 -0.57 -0.67 -22.08
CA GLY A 167 0.46 0.25 -21.61
C GLY A 167 0.95 1.16 -22.73
N ASP A 168 1.35 0.61 -23.87
CA ASP A 168 1.74 1.45 -25.03
C ASP A 168 0.62 2.42 -25.45
N LYS A 169 -0.61 1.92 -25.50
CA LYS A 169 -1.78 2.74 -25.85
C LYS A 169 -2.00 3.91 -24.88
N VAL A 170 -1.91 3.67 -23.57
CA VAL A 170 -2.14 4.74 -22.57
C VAL A 170 -0.99 5.75 -22.57
N PHE A 171 0.26 5.31 -22.68
CA PHE A 171 1.40 6.21 -22.82
C PHE A 171 1.29 7.10 -24.07
N ARG A 172 0.93 6.52 -25.22
CA ARG A 172 0.71 7.31 -26.45
C ARG A 172 -0.44 8.29 -26.32
N THR A 173 -1.55 7.87 -25.72
CA THR A 173 -2.75 8.71 -25.63
C THR A 173 -2.56 9.88 -24.69
N ARG A 174 -1.92 9.67 -23.52
CA ARG A 174 -1.78 10.70 -22.48
C ARG A 174 -0.50 11.50 -22.56
N LEU A 175 0.60 10.86 -22.96
CA LEU A 175 1.92 11.49 -22.92
C LEU A 175 2.54 11.67 -24.32
N GLY A 176 1.94 11.10 -25.36
CA GLY A 176 2.43 11.22 -26.73
C GLY A 176 3.68 10.38 -27.04
N ILE A 177 4.05 9.43 -26.17
CA ILE A 177 5.24 8.57 -26.31
C ILE A 177 4.84 7.10 -26.27
N GLY A 178 5.64 6.21 -26.86
CA GLY A 178 5.46 4.77 -26.73
C GLY A 178 5.95 4.22 -25.38
N LEU A 179 5.53 3.00 -25.04
CA LEU A 179 6.00 2.31 -23.83
C LEU A 179 7.52 2.10 -23.85
N ASP A 180 8.10 1.84 -25.01
CA ASP A 180 9.54 1.69 -25.23
C ASP A 180 10.35 2.99 -25.01
N GLU A 181 9.69 4.15 -25.21
CA GLU A 181 10.27 5.45 -24.94
C GLU A 181 10.07 5.90 -23.48
N ALA A 182 9.14 5.26 -22.75
CA ALA A 182 8.77 5.63 -21.38
C ALA A 182 9.95 5.48 -20.41
N ARG A 183 9.96 6.34 -19.39
CA ARG A 183 10.99 6.39 -18.33
C ARG A 183 10.31 6.54 -16.98
N PRO A 184 11.00 6.30 -15.86
CA PRO A 184 10.42 6.39 -14.52
C PRO A 184 9.67 7.70 -14.25
N TRP A 185 10.16 8.83 -14.76
CA TRP A 185 9.52 10.14 -14.61
C TRP A 185 8.23 10.32 -15.45
N ASP A 186 8.03 9.48 -16.47
CA ASP A 186 6.79 9.47 -17.25
C ASP A 186 5.70 8.66 -16.53
N VAL A 187 6.10 7.58 -15.85
CA VAL A 187 5.20 6.70 -15.08
C VAL A 187 4.44 7.46 -13.99
N VAL A 188 5.16 8.26 -13.18
CA VAL A 188 4.51 9.01 -12.09
C VAL A 188 3.52 10.05 -12.61
N ARG A 189 3.79 10.64 -13.76
CA ARG A 189 2.88 11.58 -14.44
C ARG A 189 1.66 10.86 -15.03
N LEU A 190 1.89 9.70 -15.64
CA LEU A 190 0.83 8.90 -16.25
C LEU A 190 -0.24 8.50 -15.23
N PHE A 191 0.18 7.96 -14.09
CA PHE A 191 -0.76 7.44 -13.08
C PHE A 191 -1.32 8.52 -12.15
N ARG A 192 -0.66 9.68 -12.04
CA ARG A 192 -1.27 10.85 -11.39
C ARG A 192 -2.50 11.34 -12.16
N ALA A 193 -2.46 11.26 -13.49
CA ALA A 193 -3.56 11.57 -14.40
C ALA A 193 -4.34 12.85 -14.03
N PRO A 194 -3.71 14.02 -13.87
CA PRO A 194 -4.37 15.22 -13.37
C PRO A 194 -5.48 15.74 -14.29
N GLU A 195 -5.53 15.28 -15.53
CA GLU A 195 -6.62 15.53 -16.47
C GLU A 195 -7.95 14.89 -16.06
N LEU A 196 -7.93 13.98 -15.07
CA LEU A 196 -9.12 13.36 -14.50
C LEU A 196 -9.63 14.07 -13.22
N ASP A 197 -8.86 14.99 -12.66
CA ASP A 197 -9.18 15.63 -11.37
C ASP A 197 -10.53 16.38 -11.39
N GLU A 198 -10.89 16.98 -12.52
CA GLU A 198 -12.17 17.68 -12.66
C GLU A 198 -13.39 16.76 -12.47
N LEU A 199 -13.21 15.44 -12.66
CA LEU A 199 -14.27 14.45 -12.50
C LEU A 199 -14.42 14.02 -11.04
N TYR A 200 -13.50 14.43 -10.16
CA TYR A 200 -13.44 14.07 -8.75
C TYR A 200 -13.40 15.32 -7.85
N PRO A 201 -14.52 16.08 -7.76
CA PRO A 201 -14.55 17.34 -7.03
C PRO A 201 -14.43 17.15 -5.53
N ASN A 202 -13.72 18.07 -4.86
CA ASN A 202 -13.46 18.03 -3.43
C ASN A 202 -14.75 18.05 -2.58
N ASP A 203 -15.70 18.91 -2.93
CA ASP A 203 -16.93 19.13 -2.17
C ASP A 203 -17.91 17.94 -2.17
N GLN A 204 -17.73 16.98 -3.11
CA GLN A 204 -18.52 15.76 -3.18
C GLN A 204 -17.84 14.56 -2.53
N MET A 205 -16.55 14.63 -2.22
CA MET A 205 -15.76 13.50 -1.78
C MET A 205 -16.29 12.86 -0.48
N LEU A 206 -16.40 13.64 0.60
CA LEU A 206 -16.93 13.15 1.86
C LEU A 206 -18.44 12.81 1.78
N PRO A 207 -19.31 13.61 1.16
CA PRO A 207 -20.70 13.24 0.94
C PRO A 207 -20.91 11.92 0.19
N ALA A 208 -20.05 11.61 -0.80
CA ALA A 208 -20.12 10.35 -1.54
C ALA A 208 -19.74 9.16 -0.66
N LEU A 209 -18.70 9.28 0.18
CA LEU A 209 -18.35 8.28 1.17
C LEU A 209 -19.50 8.06 2.17
N GLU A 210 -20.00 9.13 2.80
CA GLU A 210 -21.09 9.07 3.76
C GLU A 210 -22.35 8.43 3.15
N SER A 211 -22.70 8.78 1.91
CA SER A 211 -23.83 8.17 1.22
C SER A 211 -23.62 6.70 0.91
N THR A 212 -22.39 6.29 0.57
CA THR A 212 -22.06 4.89 0.30
C THR A 212 -22.18 4.06 1.58
N LEU A 213 -21.63 4.54 2.68
CA LEU A 213 -21.71 3.88 3.98
C LEU A 213 -23.17 3.86 4.51
N ALA A 214 -23.93 4.95 4.33
CA ALA A 214 -25.34 5.00 4.73
C ALA A 214 -26.21 3.98 3.99
N ASP A 215 -25.98 3.78 2.69
CA ASP A 215 -26.68 2.74 1.91
C ASP A 215 -26.32 1.31 2.40
N LEU A 216 -25.08 1.11 2.87
CA LEU A 216 -24.65 -0.11 3.56
C LEU A 216 -25.18 -0.22 5.00
N GLY A 217 -25.91 0.80 5.47
CA GLY A 217 -26.49 0.84 6.81
C GLY A 217 -25.49 1.26 7.90
N ILE A 218 -24.44 2.00 7.53
CA ILE A 218 -23.41 2.53 8.42
C ILE A 218 -23.53 4.05 8.48
N ASP A 219 -23.71 4.59 9.68
CA ASP A 219 -23.65 6.03 9.92
C ASP A 219 -22.23 6.43 10.35
N LEU A 220 -21.41 6.88 9.39
CA LEU A 220 -20.01 7.22 9.62
C LEU A 220 -19.83 8.21 10.79
N ARG A 221 -20.71 9.22 10.88
CA ARG A 221 -20.62 10.24 11.94
C ARG A 221 -21.26 9.81 13.25
N GLY A 222 -22.15 8.82 13.22
CA GLY A 222 -22.80 8.25 14.39
C GLY A 222 -21.97 7.21 15.14
N GLN A 223 -20.87 6.75 14.58
CA GLN A 223 -19.96 5.83 15.22
C GLN A 223 -19.10 6.56 16.28
N GLU A 224 -19.33 6.30 17.58
CA GLU A 224 -18.62 6.99 18.68
C GLU A 224 -17.11 6.70 18.71
N ASN A 225 -16.69 5.59 18.12
CA ASN A 225 -15.30 5.14 18.07
C ASN A 225 -14.56 5.56 16.79
N VAL A 226 -15.22 6.17 15.81
CA VAL A 226 -14.64 6.72 14.59
C VAL A 226 -14.50 8.23 14.69
N HIS A 227 -13.31 8.75 14.43
CA HIS A 227 -13.02 10.17 14.49
C HIS A 227 -12.43 10.67 13.16
N LEU A 228 -13.10 11.66 12.57
CA LEU A 228 -12.67 12.29 11.32
C LEU A 228 -11.75 13.46 11.62
N ASP A 229 -10.52 13.44 11.12
CA ASP A 229 -9.59 14.55 11.15
C ASP A 229 -9.42 15.15 9.75
N LEU A 230 -10.25 16.15 9.45
CA LEU A 230 -10.34 16.84 8.16
C LEU A 230 -9.67 18.22 8.16
N ASP A 231 -9.11 18.64 9.29
CA ASP A 231 -8.51 19.97 9.45
C ASP A 231 -7.28 20.15 8.55
N VAL A 232 -7.16 21.34 7.98
CA VAL A 232 -5.98 21.73 7.21
C VAL A 232 -4.92 22.27 8.17
N ARG A 233 -3.76 21.63 8.20
CA ARG A 233 -2.60 22.04 9.00
C ARG A 233 -1.32 21.99 8.15
N PRO A 234 -0.42 22.98 8.25
CA PRO A 234 0.79 23.03 7.43
C PRO A 234 1.73 21.83 7.60
N SER A 235 1.74 21.23 8.81
CA SER A 235 2.58 20.07 9.16
C SER A 235 1.87 18.74 9.02
N LYS A 236 0.59 18.72 8.63
CA LYS A 236 -0.16 17.48 8.38
C LYS A 236 0.35 16.79 7.13
N SER A 237 0.44 15.46 7.19
CA SER A 237 0.78 14.65 6.02
C SER A 237 -0.17 14.96 4.86
N PRO A 238 0.35 15.13 3.63
CA PRO A 238 -0.49 15.29 2.46
C PRO A 238 -1.21 13.99 2.04
N ARG A 239 -0.79 12.84 2.59
CA ARG A 239 -1.45 11.55 2.36
C ARG A 239 -2.52 11.32 3.41
N ALA A 240 -3.68 10.80 2.98
CA ALA A 240 -4.66 10.25 3.90
C ALA A 240 -4.07 9.05 4.64
N PHE A 241 -4.57 8.77 5.85
CA PHE A 241 -4.23 7.56 6.60
C PHE A 241 -5.29 7.24 7.65
N CYS A 242 -5.47 5.96 7.90
CA CYS A 242 -6.20 5.46 9.06
C CYS A 242 -5.22 5.24 10.22
N ALA A 243 -5.59 5.70 11.42
CA ALA A 243 -4.81 5.42 12.62
C ALA A 243 -5.66 4.69 13.66
N PRO A 244 -5.51 3.36 13.79
CA PRO A 244 -6.19 2.56 14.80
C PRO A 244 -5.49 2.73 16.15
N ILE A 245 -5.84 3.80 16.90
CA ILE A 245 -5.21 4.13 18.19
C ILE A 245 -5.54 3.03 19.21
N ASP A 246 -6.80 2.65 19.27
CA ASP A 246 -7.31 1.52 20.07
C ASP A 246 -8.39 0.80 19.26
N VAL A 247 -8.23 -0.49 19.03
CA VAL A 247 -9.15 -1.30 18.22
C VAL A 247 -10.08 -2.10 19.13
N PRO A 248 -11.41 -1.94 19.01
CA PRO A 248 -12.14 -1.03 18.13
C PRO A 248 -12.42 0.35 18.74
N GLY A 249 -11.92 0.66 19.94
CA GLY A 249 -12.37 1.77 20.78
C GLY A 249 -12.06 3.19 20.26
N LYS A 250 -11.02 3.36 19.42
CA LYS A 250 -10.64 4.66 18.87
C LYS A 250 -9.89 4.53 17.56
N VAL A 251 -10.56 4.85 16.46
CA VAL A 251 -10.03 4.82 15.09
C VAL A 251 -10.12 6.22 14.48
N MET A 252 -8.99 6.70 13.95
CA MET A 252 -8.91 8.02 13.31
C MET A 252 -8.87 7.87 11.79
N LEU A 253 -9.76 8.53 11.08
CA LEU A 253 -9.68 8.71 9.63
C LEU A 253 -9.14 10.12 9.35
N VAL A 254 -7.94 10.19 8.81
CA VAL A 254 -7.18 11.43 8.65
C VAL A 254 -7.00 11.73 7.18
N ILE A 255 -7.49 12.89 6.74
CA ILE A 255 -7.24 13.40 5.39
C ILE A 255 -7.25 14.93 5.39
N GLN A 256 -6.44 15.52 4.54
CA GLN A 256 -6.54 16.92 4.17
C GLN A 256 -7.11 17.00 2.75
N PRO A 257 -8.44 17.15 2.59
CA PRO A 257 -9.08 16.96 1.30
C PRO A 257 -8.74 18.12 0.35
N ILE A 258 -8.19 17.77 -0.80
CA ILE A 258 -7.87 18.71 -1.90
C ILE A 258 -8.80 18.43 -3.09
N GLY A 259 -9.18 17.16 -3.28
CA GLY A 259 -9.91 16.67 -4.43
C GLY A 259 -8.98 16.07 -5.49
N GLY A 260 -9.56 15.62 -6.59
CA GLY A 260 -8.86 14.85 -7.60
C GLY A 260 -8.88 13.35 -7.32
N LYS A 261 -8.56 12.57 -8.36
CA LYS A 261 -8.66 11.11 -8.34
C LYS A 261 -7.89 10.48 -7.17
N ASP A 262 -6.64 10.92 -6.95
CA ASP A 262 -5.78 10.35 -5.92
C ASP A 262 -6.35 10.52 -4.50
N ASP A 263 -6.93 11.70 -4.19
CA ASP A 263 -7.56 11.96 -2.89
C ASP A 263 -8.83 11.11 -2.68
N TRP A 264 -9.62 10.92 -3.73
CA TRP A 264 -10.81 10.07 -3.66
C TRP A 264 -10.45 8.61 -3.41
N GLU A 265 -9.47 8.09 -4.16
CA GLU A 265 -8.95 6.74 -3.94
C GLU A 265 -8.40 6.58 -2.52
N ALA A 266 -7.61 7.56 -2.05
CA ALA A 266 -7.04 7.53 -0.71
C ALA A 266 -8.11 7.61 0.39
N LEU A 267 -9.11 8.49 0.28
CA LEU A 267 -10.19 8.57 1.28
C LEU A 267 -10.96 7.26 1.38
N PHE A 268 -11.33 6.66 0.25
CA PHE A 268 -12.09 5.41 0.24
C PHE A 268 -11.24 4.24 0.75
N HIS A 269 -9.95 4.20 0.41
CA HIS A 269 -9.00 3.22 0.95
C HIS A 269 -8.93 3.30 2.48
N GLU A 270 -8.67 4.49 3.02
CA GLU A 270 -8.56 4.68 4.47
C GLU A 270 -9.89 4.49 5.20
N ALA A 271 -11.01 4.74 4.52
CA ALA A 271 -12.34 4.41 5.05
C ALA A 271 -12.54 2.90 5.18
N GLY A 272 -12.04 2.09 4.24
CA GLY A 272 -12.07 0.63 4.34
C GLY A 272 -11.31 0.12 5.56
N HIS A 273 -10.11 0.63 5.82
CA HIS A 273 -9.38 0.35 7.07
C HIS A 273 -10.16 0.82 8.30
N THR A 274 -10.73 2.02 8.24
CA THR A 274 -11.47 2.63 9.36
C THR A 274 -12.65 1.76 9.77
N GLU A 275 -13.49 1.36 8.81
CA GLU A 275 -14.65 0.53 9.08
C GLU A 275 -14.26 -0.87 9.57
N HIS A 276 -13.22 -1.48 9.00
CA HIS A 276 -12.70 -2.75 9.50
C HIS A 276 -12.28 -2.64 10.97
N TYR A 277 -11.41 -1.70 11.33
CA TYR A 277 -10.94 -1.57 12.70
C TYR A 277 -12.05 -1.14 13.67
N ALA A 278 -12.95 -0.26 13.25
CA ALA A 278 -14.05 0.22 14.09
C ALA A 278 -15.09 -0.87 14.40
N ASN A 279 -15.25 -1.85 13.51
CA ASN A 279 -16.19 -2.96 13.67
C ASN A 279 -15.53 -4.27 14.13
N THR A 280 -14.23 -4.28 14.38
CA THR A 280 -13.51 -5.44 14.94
C THR A 280 -14.06 -5.81 16.31
N GLY A 281 -14.23 -7.10 16.60
CA GLY A 281 -14.75 -7.58 17.87
C GLY A 281 -13.86 -7.19 19.06
N ALA A 282 -14.45 -6.50 20.05
CA ALA A 282 -13.72 -6.02 21.22
C ALA A 282 -13.16 -7.15 22.10
N ASP A 283 -13.81 -8.32 22.09
CA ASP A 283 -13.44 -9.49 22.91
C ASP A 283 -12.36 -10.36 22.22
N LEU A 284 -11.93 -10.03 21.00
CA LEU A 284 -10.88 -10.75 20.32
C LEU A 284 -9.53 -10.54 21.03
N PRO A 285 -8.63 -11.54 21.01
CA PRO A 285 -7.28 -11.37 21.53
C PRO A 285 -6.51 -10.32 20.72
N MET A 286 -5.47 -9.75 21.33
CA MET A 286 -4.71 -8.63 20.76
C MET A 286 -4.15 -8.94 19.36
N GLU A 287 -3.63 -10.14 19.17
CA GLU A 287 -3.08 -10.62 17.91
C GLU A 287 -4.14 -10.63 16.80
N ALA A 288 -5.35 -11.05 17.08
CA ALA A 288 -6.45 -11.04 16.11
C ALA A 288 -6.98 -9.64 15.83
N ARG A 289 -6.88 -8.71 16.79
CA ARG A 289 -7.32 -7.33 16.58
C ARG A 289 -6.32 -6.47 15.77
N ARG A 290 -5.00 -6.78 15.85
CA ARG A 290 -3.97 -5.83 15.40
C ARG A 290 -2.76 -6.43 14.70
N LEU A 291 -2.48 -7.71 14.84
CA LEU A 291 -1.21 -8.30 14.42
C LEU A 291 -1.36 -9.42 13.38
N GLY A 292 -2.56 -9.71 12.93
CA GLY A 292 -2.83 -10.81 12.02
C GLY A 292 -2.41 -10.58 10.57
N ASP A 293 -3.19 -11.12 9.65
CA ASP A 293 -2.88 -11.04 8.22
C ASP A 293 -3.15 -9.64 7.64
N MET A 294 -2.10 -8.98 7.16
CA MET A 294 -2.20 -7.66 6.53
C MET A 294 -3.05 -7.67 5.26
N ALA A 295 -3.12 -8.81 4.55
CA ALA A 295 -3.96 -8.92 3.36
C ALA A 295 -5.45 -8.75 3.67
N VAL A 296 -5.88 -9.00 4.89
CA VAL A 296 -7.27 -8.80 5.33
C VAL A 296 -7.61 -7.31 5.38
N THR A 297 -6.84 -6.54 6.13
CA THR A 297 -7.13 -5.11 6.29
C THR A 297 -6.92 -4.34 4.98
N GLU A 298 -5.87 -4.66 4.21
CA GLU A 298 -5.65 -4.09 2.88
C GLU A 298 -6.75 -4.49 1.89
N GLY A 299 -7.27 -5.71 1.99
CA GLY A 299 -8.38 -6.16 1.14
C GLY A 299 -9.67 -5.37 1.37
N TRP A 300 -9.99 -5.05 2.61
CA TRP A 300 -11.12 -4.17 2.94
C TRP A 300 -10.91 -2.74 2.43
N ALA A 301 -9.69 -2.23 2.56
CA ALA A 301 -9.32 -0.93 2.03
C ALA A 301 -9.46 -0.87 0.50
N MET A 302 -8.96 -1.88 -0.20
CA MET A 302 -9.05 -1.97 -1.66
C MET A 302 -10.49 -2.18 -2.15
N LEU A 303 -11.33 -2.92 -1.41
CA LEU A 303 -12.75 -3.09 -1.75
C LEU A 303 -13.48 -1.74 -1.78
N MET A 304 -13.18 -0.86 -0.85
CA MET A 304 -13.73 0.49 -0.83
C MET A 304 -13.07 1.39 -1.87
N GLN A 305 -11.75 1.40 -1.97
CA GLN A 305 -10.97 2.21 -2.92
C GLN A 305 -11.44 2.00 -4.36
N HIS A 306 -11.60 0.77 -4.76
CA HIS A 306 -11.93 0.45 -6.15
C HIS A 306 -13.36 0.83 -6.56
N LEU A 307 -14.24 1.16 -5.61
CA LEU A 307 -15.56 1.72 -5.93
C LEU A 307 -15.44 3.01 -6.74
N VAL A 308 -14.45 3.85 -6.47
CA VAL A 308 -14.30 5.15 -7.15
C VAL A 308 -13.96 5.06 -8.65
N THR A 309 -13.68 3.85 -9.14
CA THR A 309 -13.51 3.55 -10.58
C THR A 309 -14.54 2.53 -11.09
N GLU A 310 -15.44 2.03 -10.23
CA GLU A 310 -16.47 1.06 -10.61
C GLU A 310 -17.63 1.75 -11.36
N PRO A 311 -18.00 1.31 -12.56
CA PRO A 311 -19.05 1.95 -13.37
C PRO A 311 -20.39 2.12 -12.65
N ALA A 312 -20.83 1.11 -11.92
CA ALA A 312 -22.12 1.17 -11.20
C ALA A 312 -22.09 2.23 -10.10
N TRP A 313 -20.98 2.34 -9.39
CA TRP A 313 -20.80 3.33 -8.32
C TRP A 313 -20.67 4.75 -8.90
N LEU A 314 -19.84 4.95 -9.94
CA LEU A 314 -19.66 6.22 -10.62
C LEU A 314 -20.98 6.80 -11.13
N ASN A 315 -21.79 5.99 -11.80
CA ASN A 315 -23.11 6.39 -12.28
C ASN A 315 -24.07 6.77 -11.14
N ARG A 316 -23.96 6.12 -9.99
CA ARG A 316 -24.85 6.38 -8.86
C ARG A 316 -24.44 7.60 -8.03
N ARG A 317 -23.12 7.85 -7.89
CA ARG A 317 -22.58 8.83 -6.94
C ARG A 317 -22.11 10.13 -7.55
N LEU A 318 -21.53 10.09 -8.75
CA LEU A 318 -20.89 11.24 -9.37
C LEU A 318 -21.57 11.72 -10.64
N ASP A 319 -22.41 10.88 -11.28
CA ASP A 319 -23.04 11.20 -12.57
C ASP A 319 -22.07 11.77 -13.61
N VAL A 320 -20.86 11.16 -13.70
CA VAL A 320 -19.79 11.62 -14.57
C VAL A 320 -19.99 11.15 -16.02
N PRO A 321 -19.67 11.97 -17.03
CA PRO A 321 -19.91 11.62 -18.43
C PRO A 321 -18.93 10.60 -19.02
N ARG A 322 -17.82 10.28 -18.31
CA ARG A 322 -16.69 9.49 -18.83
C ARG A 322 -16.47 8.19 -18.06
N VAL A 323 -17.54 7.54 -17.61
CA VAL A 323 -17.50 6.35 -16.75
C VAL A 323 -16.61 5.24 -17.32
N ALA A 324 -16.75 4.90 -18.61
CA ALA A 324 -15.95 3.84 -19.24
C ALA A 324 -14.45 4.19 -19.29
N GLU A 325 -14.09 5.47 -19.38
CA GLU A 325 -12.70 5.91 -19.33
C GLU A 325 -12.12 5.78 -17.92
N LEU A 326 -12.88 6.15 -16.90
CA LEU A 326 -12.46 6.02 -15.50
C LEU A 326 -12.30 4.56 -15.09
N ALA A 327 -13.21 3.68 -15.50
CA ALA A 327 -13.10 2.26 -15.26
C ALA A 327 -11.85 1.66 -15.94
N ARG A 328 -11.61 2.07 -17.21
CA ARG A 328 -10.41 1.68 -17.92
C ARG A 328 -9.13 2.19 -17.26
N ASP A 329 -9.13 3.44 -16.78
CA ASP A 329 -7.99 4.01 -16.05
C ASP A 329 -7.67 3.21 -14.79
N GLY A 330 -8.69 2.88 -14.00
CA GLY A 330 -8.55 2.00 -12.83
C GLY A 330 -7.96 0.63 -13.18
N ALA A 331 -8.44 0.01 -14.27
CA ALA A 331 -7.92 -1.29 -14.73
C ALA A 331 -6.46 -1.22 -15.20
N ILE A 332 -6.06 -0.15 -15.90
CA ILE A 332 -4.66 0.06 -16.32
C ILE A 332 -3.77 0.32 -15.10
N SER A 333 -4.24 1.11 -14.14
CA SER A 333 -3.52 1.35 -12.89
C SER A 333 -3.31 0.03 -12.12
N LEU A 334 -4.36 -0.76 -11.96
CA LEU A 334 -4.26 -2.06 -11.31
C LEU A 334 -3.30 -3.01 -12.05
N LEU A 335 -3.36 -3.06 -13.39
CA LEU A 335 -2.45 -3.87 -14.20
C LEU A 335 -0.98 -3.48 -13.97
N TYR A 336 -0.69 -2.18 -13.96
CA TYR A 336 0.67 -1.69 -13.66
C TYR A 336 1.10 -2.08 -12.25
N PHE A 337 0.28 -1.79 -11.24
CA PHE A 337 0.66 -2.02 -9.86
C PHE A 337 0.80 -3.51 -9.53
N VAL A 338 -0.09 -4.38 -10.00
CA VAL A 338 0.03 -5.80 -9.73
C VAL A 338 1.27 -6.40 -10.39
N ARG A 339 1.64 -5.95 -11.60
CA ARG A 339 2.89 -6.36 -12.26
C ARG A 339 4.11 -5.86 -11.50
N ARG A 340 4.10 -4.59 -11.08
CA ARG A 340 5.18 -3.97 -10.31
C ARG A 340 5.39 -4.69 -8.97
N TYR A 341 4.33 -4.96 -8.23
CA TYR A 341 4.41 -5.62 -6.93
C TYR A 341 4.76 -7.10 -7.04
N SER A 342 4.31 -7.78 -8.10
CA SER A 342 4.76 -9.14 -8.41
C SER A 342 6.28 -9.19 -8.63
N ALA A 343 6.81 -8.29 -9.46
CA ALA A 343 8.24 -8.18 -9.70
C ALA A 343 9.01 -7.78 -8.43
N LYS A 344 8.44 -6.88 -7.62
CA LYS A 344 9.01 -6.45 -6.34
C LYS A 344 9.14 -7.63 -5.36
N LEU A 345 8.11 -8.47 -5.23
CA LEU A 345 8.21 -9.69 -4.41
C LEU A 345 9.32 -10.61 -4.89
N LEU A 346 9.42 -10.85 -6.20
CA LEU A 346 10.48 -11.69 -6.76
C LEU A 346 11.86 -11.10 -6.45
N TYR A 347 12.01 -9.78 -6.54
CA TYR A 347 13.23 -9.09 -6.16
C TYR A 347 13.53 -9.21 -4.66
N GLU A 348 12.57 -8.96 -3.78
CA GLU A 348 12.75 -9.04 -2.33
C GLU A 348 13.16 -10.44 -1.87
N ILE A 349 12.58 -11.49 -2.47
CA ILE A 349 12.98 -12.88 -2.19
C ILE A 349 14.46 -13.09 -2.59
N GLU A 350 14.89 -12.67 -3.77
CA GLU A 350 16.28 -12.77 -4.19
C GLU A 350 17.20 -11.92 -3.28
N PHE A 351 16.77 -10.70 -2.96
CA PHE A 351 17.52 -9.78 -2.10
C PHE A 351 17.81 -10.37 -0.72
N PHE A 352 16.79 -10.91 -0.04
CA PHE A 352 16.95 -11.45 1.30
C PHE A 352 17.65 -12.81 1.35
N GLN A 353 17.79 -13.49 0.21
CA GLN A 353 18.58 -14.72 0.06
C GLN A 353 20.01 -14.48 -0.40
N ALA A 354 20.30 -13.33 -1.02
CA ALA A 354 21.61 -13.03 -1.58
C ALA A 354 22.69 -12.94 -0.50
N ASP A 355 23.90 -13.42 -0.79
CA ASP A 355 25.06 -13.28 0.11
C ASP A 355 25.59 -11.84 0.15
N GLU A 356 25.53 -11.13 -0.99
CA GLU A 356 26.00 -9.75 -1.14
C GLU A 356 24.89 -8.82 -1.62
N VAL A 357 24.89 -7.58 -1.11
CA VAL A 357 23.86 -6.56 -1.45
C VAL A 357 24.19 -5.83 -2.75
N THR A 358 25.49 -5.59 -3.02
CA THR A 358 25.93 -4.78 -4.17
C THR A 358 25.39 -5.25 -5.52
N PRO A 359 25.39 -6.57 -5.86
CA PRO A 359 24.82 -7.05 -7.12
C PRO A 359 23.32 -6.84 -7.24
N MET A 360 22.62 -6.68 -6.13
CA MET A 360 21.16 -6.55 -6.11
C MET A 360 20.68 -5.23 -6.73
N ARG A 361 21.56 -4.21 -6.84
CA ARG A 361 21.25 -2.95 -7.52
C ARG A 361 20.91 -3.16 -9.01
N SER A 362 21.73 -3.90 -9.74
CA SER A 362 21.44 -4.21 -11.15
C SER A 362 20.29 -5.22 -11.28
N ARG A 363 20.21 -6.17 -10.35
CA ARG A 363 19.17 -7.18 -10.34
C ARG A 363 17.77 -6.58 -10.13
N TYR A 364 17.65 -5.56 -9.26
CA TYR A 364 16.43 -4.78 -9.09
C TYR A 364 15.93 -4.18 -10.42
N ALA A 365 16.82 -3.47 -11.12
CA ALA A 365 16.48 -2.84 -12.38
C ALA A 365 16.09 -3.86 -13.47
N GLU A 366 16.74 -5.02 -13.49
CA GLU A 366 16.44 -6.11 -14.41
C GLU A 366 15.04 -6.69 -14.15
N ILE A 367 14.78 -7.16 -12.93
CA ILE A 367 13.51 -7.83 -12.60
C ILE A 367 12.31 -6.89 -12.81
N LEU A 368 12.38 -5.67 -12.30
CA LEU A 368 11.28 -4.73 -12.44
C LEU A 368 11.17 -4.19 -13.88
N GLY A 369 12.30 -3.96 -14.53
CA GLY A 369 12.33 -3.53 -15.94
C GLY A 369 11.70 -4.55 -16.88
N ASP A 370 12.01 -5.82 -16.71
CA ASP A 370 11.42 -6.90 -17.48
C ASP A 370 9.91 -7.01 -17.28
N ALA A 371 9.45 -6.89 -16.04
CA ALA A 371 8.03 -6.94 -15.72
C ALA A 371 7.26 -5.74 -16.28
N LEU A 372 7.83 -4.55 -16.23
CA LEU A 372 7.18 -3.30 -16.60
C LEU A 372 7.42 -2.89 -18.06
N LYS A 373 8.34 -3.57 -18.76
CA LYS A 373 8.75 -3.27 -20.14
C LYS A 373 9.25 -1.82 -20.31
N LEU A 374 9.81 -1.26 -19.27
CA LEU A 374 10.44 0.06 -19.26
C LEU A 374 11.61 0.10 -18.25
N PRO A 375 12.60 0.97 -18.47
CA PRO A 375 13.72 1.10 -17.53
C PRO A 375 13.27 1.50 -16.12
N VAL A 376 13.93 0.96 -15.10
CA VAL A 376 13.75 1.29 -13.70
C VAL A 376 15.08 1.80 -13.13
N ASN A 377 15.04 2.78 -12.23
CA ASN A 377 16.24 3.33 -11.61
C ASN A 377 16.89 2.30 -10.67
N PRO A 378 18.08 1.83 -10.96
CA PRO A 378 18.77 0.85 -10.12
C PRO A 378 19.08 1.38 -8.71
N GLU A 379 19.13 2.70 -8.53
CA GLU A 379 19.39 3.37 -7.25
C GLU A 379 18.27 3.11 -6.23
N SER A 380 17.08 2.77 -6.69
CA SER A 380 15.93 2.49 -5.81
C SER A 380 15.95 1.10 -5.17
N TYR A 381 16.98 0.33 -5.36
CA TYR A 381 17.11 -1.08 -4.93
C TYR A 381 16.98 -1.32 -3.41
N LEU A 382 17.22 -0.31 -2.57
CA LEU A 382 17.05 -0.38 -1.12
C LEU A 382 15.80 0.41 -0.66
N ASP A 383 15.56 1.58 -1.27
CA ASP A 383 14.44 2.46 -0.97
C ASP A 383 13.07 1.81 -1.27
N ASP A 384 13.03 0.87 -2.23
CA ASP A 384 11.80 0.19 -2.66
C ASP A 384 11.54 -1.15 -1.93
N ILE A 385 12.34 -1.53 -0.95
CA ILE A 385 12.10 -2.74 -0.16
C ILE A 385 11.02 -2.45 0.90
N ASP A 386 9.98 -3.27 0.91
CA ASP A 386 9.02 -3.25 2.02
C ASP A 386 9.49 -4.17 3.15
N GLY A 387 9.66 -3.63 4.34
CA GLY A 387 9.89 -4.44 5.52
C GLY A 387 8.77 -5.47 5.70
N SER A 388 9.07 -6.58 6.38
CA SER A 388 8.08 -7.61 6.72
C SER A 388 7.45 -8.33 5.53
N PHE A 389 8.06 -8.30 4.35
CA PHE A 389 7.45 -8.79 3.11
C PHE A 389 6.01 -8.24 2.92
N TYR A 390 5.80 -6.97 3.28
CA TYR A 390 4.50 -6.33 3.20
C TYR A 390 3.89 -6.39 1.79
N VAL A 391 4.74 -6.45 0.78
CA VAL A 391 4.38 -6.66 -0.62
C VAL A 391 3.44 -7.87 -0.82
N THR A 392 3.60 -8.95 -0.02
CA THR A 392 2.69 -10.11 -0.08
C THR A 392 1.30 -9.79 0.44
N GLY A 393 1.20 -8.88 1.40
CA GLY A 393 -0.07 -8.36 1.90
C GLY A 393 -0.86 -7.69 0.78
N TYR A 394 -0.24 -6.77 0.04
CA TYR A 394 -0.88 -6.12 -1.11
C TYR A 394 -1.28 -7.08 -2.23
N LEU A 395 -0.39 -7.99 -2.62
CA LEU A 395 -0.69 -8.96 -3.68
C LEU A 395 -1.90 -9.83 -3.32
N ARG A 396 -1.92 -10.39 -2.11
CA ARG A 396 -3.02 -11.22 -1.64
C ARG A 396 -4.31 -10.40 -1.41
N SER A 397 -4.20 -9.14 -1.02
CA SER A 397 -5.37 -8.27 -0.84
C SER A 397 -6.06 -7.93 -2.16
N TRP A 398 -5.33 -7.74 -3.26
CA TRP A 398 -5.95 -7.58 -4.59
C TRP A 398 -6.70 -8.83 -5.02
N ALA A 399 -6.15 -10.03 -4.77
CA ALA A 399 -6.84 -11.27 -5.07
C ALA A 399 -8.09 -11.46 -4.20
N PHE A 400 -7.97 -11.19 -2.90
CA PHE A 400 -9.09 -11.23 -1.95
C PHE A 400 -10.20 -10.25 -2.35
N GLU A 401 -9.86 -9.00 -2.64
CA GLU A 401 -10.81 -7.99 -3.08
C GLU A 401 -11.51 -8.39 -4.38
N ALA A 402 -10.77 -8.84 -5.40
CA ALA A 402 -11.34 -9.21 -6.68
C ALA A 402 -12.37 -10.33 -6.52
N GLN A 403 -12.03 -11.40 -5.81
CA GLN A 403 -12.92 -12.55 -5.61
C GLN A 403 -14.10 -12.22 -4.68
N LEU A 404 -13.88 -11.45 -3.62
CA LEU A 404 -14.97 -11.01 -2.73
C LEU A 404 -15.95 -10.08 -3.46
N ARG A 405 -15.45 -9.13 -4.25
CA ARG A 405 -16.27 -8.25 -5.07
C ARG A 405 -17.12 -9.04 -6.05
N ASP A 406 -16.56 -10.04 -6.70
CA ASP A 406 -17.30 -10.89 -7.63
C ASP A 406 -18.38 -11.70 -6.91
N PHE A 407 -18.10 -12.20 -5.72
CA PHE A 407 -19.09 -12.84 -4.86
C PHE A 407 -20.22 -11.85 -4.50
N LEU A 408 -19.90 -10.64 -4.01
CA LEU A 408 -20.88 -9.63 -3.68
C LEU A 408 -21.76 -9.24 -4.90
N ARG A 409 -21.14 -9.13 -6.08
CA ARG A 409 -21.87 -8.87 -7.34
C ARG A 409 -22.78 -10.01 -7.74
N SER A 410 -22.36 -11.26 -7.56
CA SER A 410 -23.18 -12.43 -7.90
C SER A 410 -24.37 -12.61 -6.99
N GLU A 411 -24.20 -12.39 -5.69
CA GLU A 411 -25.24 -12.58 -4.68
C GLU A 411 -26.18 -11.37 -4.56
N LEU A 412 -25.63 -10.18 -4.69
CA LEU A 412 -26.35 -8.94 -4.39
C LEU A 412 -26.50 -8.00 -5.61
N GLY A 413 -25.88 -8.34 -6.76
CA GLY A 413 -25.92 -7.52 -7.97
C GLY A 413 -24.84 -6.44 -8.02
N SER A 414 -24.72 -5.77 -9.19
CA SER A 414 -23.65 -4.79 -9.45
C SER A 414 -23.71 -3.55 -8.54
N ASP A 415 -24.82 -3.31 -7.88
CA ASP A 415 -25.04 -2.21 -6.94
C ASP A 415 -24.98 -2.66 -5.47
N TRP A 416 -24.23 -3.75 -5.17
CA TRP A 416 -24.07 -4.31 -3.82
C TRP A 416 -23.69 -3.26 -2.77
N PHE A 417 -22.85 -2.29 -3.13
CA PHE A 417 -22.39 -1.19 -2.27
C PHE A 417 -23.52 -0.22 -1.84
N ALA A 418 -24.72 -0.39 -2.41
CA ALA A 418 -25.92 0.37 -2.08
C ALA A 418 -26.98 -0.51 -1.41
N LYS A 419 -26.60 -1.62 -0.80
CA LYS A 419 -27.51 -2.58 -0.16
C LYS A 419 -27.14 -2.86 1.28
N ARG A 420 -28.15 -2.76 2.14
CA ARG A 420 -27.96 -3.01 3.58
C ARG A 420 -27.47 -4.44 3.85
N ASP A 421 -27.95 -5.42 3.09
CA ASP A 421 -27.52 -6.82 3.24
C ASP A 421 -26.00 -6.98 3.01
N ALA A 422 -25.42 -6.22 2.08
CA ALA A 422 -23.97 -6.17 1.91
C ALA A 422 -23.28 -5.58 3.13
N GLY A 423 -23.80 -4.48 3.68
CA GLY A 423 -23.23 -3.87 4.88
C GLY A 423 -23.35 -4.76 6.12
N ASP A 424 -24.43 -5.53 6.25
CA ASP A 424 -24.60 -6.50 7.34
C ASP A 424 -23.55 -7.63 7.23
N LEU A 425 -23.34 -8.18 6.02
CA LEU A 425 -22.28 -9.16 5.76
C LEU A 425 -20.89 -8.59 6.04
N LEU A 426 -20.59 -7.39 5.54
CA LEU A 426 -19.28 -6.77 5.76
C LEU A 426 -19.00 -6.56 7.26
N ARG A 427 -19.97 -6.09 8.04
CA ARG A 427 -19.81 -5.95 9.51
C ARG A 427 -19.58 -7.28 10.21
N GLU A 428 -20.25 -8.34 9.78
CA GLU A 428 -20.01 -9.70 10.30
C GLU A 428 -18.57 -10.11 10.06
N LEU A 429 -18.06 -9.94 8.84
CA LEU A 429 -16.68 -10.29 8.47
C LEU A 429 -15.65 -9.39 9.17
N TRP A 430 -15.88 -8.08 9.25
CA TRP A 430 -15.01 -7.15 9.98
C TRP A 430 -14.91 -7.47 11.47
N SER A 431 -15.99 -8.01 12.06
CA SER A 431 -16.00 -8.38 13.48
C SER A 431 -14.98 -9.47 13.83
N LEU A 432 -14.50 -10.24 12.84
CA LEU A 432 -13.47 -11.26 13.00
C LEU A 432 -12.05 -10.65 13.11
N GLY A 433 -11.90 -9.36 12.83
CA GLY A 433 -10.63 -8.64 12.83
C GLY A 433 -9.66 -9.21 11.82
N GLN A 434 -8.41 -9.36 12.24
CA GLN A 434 -7.33 -9.99 11.47
C GLN A 434 -7.03 -11.43 11.99
N GLY A 435 -7.98 -12.04 12.70
CA GLY A 435 -7.83 -13.39 13.23
C GLY A 435 -7.72 -14.45 12.13
N PRO A 436 -8.70 -14.59 11.24
CA PRO A 436 -8.56 -15.41 10.06
C PRO A 436 -7.64 -14.74 9.02
N THR A 437 -6.94 -15.54 8.23
CA THR A 437 -6.21 -15.07 7.05
C THR A 437 -7.17 -14.70 5.92
N ALA A 438 -6.70 -13.95 4.92
CA ALA A 438 -7.49 -13.64 3.72
C ALA A 438 -7.94 -14.89 2.97
N ASP A 439 -7.11 -15.94 2.96
CA ASP A 439 -7.45 -17.25 2.38
C ASP A 439 -8.60 -17.92 3.13
N GLU A 440 -8.55 -17.94 4.47
CA GLU A 440 -9.60 -18.53 5.30
C GLU A 440 -10.91 -17.76 5.17
N LEU A 441 -10.87 -16.41 5.26
CA LEU A 441 -12.06 -15.58 5.07
C LEU A 441 -12.72 -15.82 3.71
N LEU A 442 -11.94 -15.83 2.64
CA LEU A 442 -12.47 -16.05 1.30
C LEU A 442 -13.07 -17.45 1.17
N GLN A 443 -12.37 -18.48 1.67
CA GLN A 443 -12.86 -19.85 1.66
C GLN A 443 -14.18 -19.99 2.42
N ASP A 444 -14.30 -19.35 3.58
CA ASP A 444 -15.51 -19.41 4.41
C ASP A 444 -16.70 -18.72 3.73
N VAL A 445 -16.46 -17.60 3.07
CA VAL A 445 -17.53 -16.80 2.43
C VAL A 445 -17.93 -17.35 1.06
N THR A 446 -16.96 -17.77 0.25
CA THR A 446 -17.18 -18.11 -1.16
C THR A 446 -17.02 -19.59 -1.47
N GLY A 447 -16.36 -20.36 -0.60
CA GLY A 447 -15.95 -21.73 -0.87
C GLY A 447 -14.74 -21.86 -1.82
N ALA A 448 -14.16 -20.74 -2.27
CA ALA A 448 -13.06 -20.70 -3.23
C ALA A 448 -11.70 -20.47 -2.54
N LYS A 449 -10.63 -20.87 -3.18
CA LYS A 449 -9.27 -20.52 -2.80
C LYS A 449 -8.94 -19.08 -3.23
N LEU A 450 -8.03 -18.45 -2.50
CA LEU A 450 -7.45 -17.19 -2.90
C LEU A 450 -6.48 -17.42 -4.08
N GLU A 451 -6.72 -16.75 -5.22
CA GLU A 451 -5.96 -16.95 -6.45
C GLU A 451 -5.67 -15.60 -7.15
N MET A 452 -4.40 -15.35 -7.46
CA MET A 452 -3.97 -14.14 -8.18
C MET A 452 -4.57 -14.03 -9.60
N ALA A 453 -5.00 -15.13 -10.20
CA ALA A 453 -5.66 -15.14 -11.51
C ALA A 453 -6.94 -14.28 -11.53
N ALA A 454 -7.68 -14.21 -10.43
CA ALA A 454 -8.87 -13.36 -10.31
C ALA A 454 -8.58 -11.87 -10.55
N VAL A 455 -7.37 -11.41 -10.22
CA VAL A 455 -6.96 -10.02 -10.48
C VAL A 455 -6.82 -9.78 -11.99
N ALA A 456 -6.25 -10.73 -12.73
CA ALA A 456 -6.13 -10.64 -14.18
C ALA A 456 -7.51 -10.62 -14.87
N ASP A 457 -8.45 -11.43 -14.40
CA ASP A 457 -9.82 -11.45 -14.92
C ASP A 457 -10.53 -10.12 -14.68
N ARG A 458 -10.45 -9.58 -13.47
CA ARG A 458 -10.96 -8.26 -13.15
C ARG A 458 -10.39 -7.15 -14.04
N ILE A 459 -9.08 -7.16 -14.29
CA ILE A 459 -8.44 -6.19 -15.17
C ILE A 459 -9.03 -6.27 -16.59
N ARG A 460 -9.28 -7.49 -17.09
CA ARG A 460 -9.83 -7.70 -18.44
C ARG A 460 -11.27 -7.21 -18.61
N GLU A 461 -12.05 -7.08 -17.52
CA GLU A 461 -13.42 -6.57 -17.59
C GLU A 461 -13.50 -5.18 -18.24
N HIS A 462 -12.45 -4.35 -18.08
CA HIS A 462 -12.44 -2.94 -18.49
C HIS A 462 -11.39 -2.59 -19.55
N LEU A 463 -10.56 -3.55 -20.03
CA LEU A 463 -9.54 -3.36 -21.05
C LEU A 463 -9.92 -4.04 -22.37
#